data_ec93af31c3020b09d60cd626ebba6d34
#
_entry.id   ec93af31c3020b09d60cd626ebba6d34
#
_cell.length_a   1.000
_cell.length_b   1.000
_cell.length_c   1.000
_cell.angle_alpha   90.00
_cell.angle_beta   90.00
_cell.angle_gamma   90.00
#
_symmetry.space_group_name_H-M   'P 1'
#
loop_
_entity.id
_entity.type
_entity.pdbx_description
1 polymer ?
#
loop_
_entity_poly.entity_id
_entity_poly.type
_entity_poly.pdbx_seq_one_letter_code
_entity_poly.pdbx_strand_id
1 'polypeptide(L)'
;MKKILVVLLALAMLVSCVAIFASCGAKPQLDLEKAKDALEDADYDVSYEDDMSDYTPYIEEYLEAGDDDDNEITIIRFADTKTAKLYYQSLKLERDYDIDTLKLQIKQAKHQLKKYEDDLSSDEIDALEDEIKELEKELEDMKDDYIIGRSGKVVWVGTKDAIKASKG
;
A
#
# COMPACT_ATOMS: atom_id res chain seq x y z
N MET A 1 6.15 -8.08 -24.58
CA MET A 1 5.40 -6.80 -24.56
C MET A 1 4.17 -6.84 -23.66
N LYS A 2 3.31 -7.88 -23.66
CA LYS A 2 2.13 -7.93 -22.78
C LYS A 2 2.46 -8.05 -21.28
N LYS A 3 3.49 -8.81 -20.89
CA LYS A 3 3.90 -8.99 -19.47
C LYS A 3 4.51 -7.73 -18.88
N ILE A 4 5.30 -6.97 -19.62
CA ILE A 4 5.88 -5.68 -19.18
C ILE A 4 4.77 -4.65 -18.93
N LEU A 5 3.74 -4.65 -19.77
CA LEU A 5 2.60 -3.75 -19.60
C LEU A 5 1.80 -4.09 -18.31
N VAL A 6 1.69 -5.38 -17.99
CA VAL A 6 1.01 -5.85 -16.77
C VAL A 6 1.80 -5.47 -15.52
N VAL A 7 3.13 -5.66 -15.53
CA VAL A 7 4.00 -5.26 -14.40
C VAL A 7 4.03 -3.74 -14.23
N LEU A 8 4.08 -2.97 -15.32
CA LEU A 8 3.99 -1.51 -15.26
C LEU A 8 2.59 -1.02 -14.85
N LEU A 9 1.53 -1.72 -15.24
CA LEU A 9 0.16 -1.43 -14.81
C LEU A 9 -0.07 -1.84 -13.35
N ALA A 10 0.48 -2.96 -12.91
CA ALA A 10 0.47 -3.37 -11.50
C ALA A 10 1.25 -2.37 -10.64
N LEU A 11 2.46 -1.95 -11.06
CA LEU A 11 3.20 -0.86 -10.42
C LEU A 11 2.41 0.45 -10.41
N ALA A 12 1.67 0.77 -11.46
CA ALA A 12 0.87 1.99 -11.55
C ALA A 12 -0.44 1.91 -10.74
N MET A 13 -1.02 0.71 -10.56
CA MET A 13 -2.20 0.52 -9.70
C MET A 13 -1.82 0.45 -8.22
N LEU A 14 -0.65 -0.13 -7.88
CA LEU A 14 -0.12 -0.12 -6.51
C LEU A 14 0.23 1.30 -6.03
N VAL A 15 0.59 2.18 -6.96
CA VAL A 15 0.85 3.61 -6.68
C VAL A 15 -0.41 4.37 -6.24
N SER A 16 -1.59 3.88 -6.55
CA SER A 16 -2.85 4.57 -6.21
C SER A 16 -3.47 4.16 -4.85
N CYS A 17 -2.90 3.19 -4.13
CA CYS A 17 -3.49 2.66 -2.91
C CYS A 17 -2.54 2.64 -1.70
N VAL A 18 -1.41 3.35 -1.70
CA VAL A 18 -0.40 3.17 -0.64
C VAL A 18 -0.32 4.34 0.31
N ALA A 19 -0.69 4.09 1.51
CA ALA A 19 -0.54 5.02 2.61
C ALA A 19 0.16 4.43 3.82
N ILE A 20 0.86 5.22 4.59
CA ILE A 20 1.88 4.70 5.48
C ILE A 20 2.03 5.42 6.82
N PHE A 21 2.27 4.66 7.89
CA PHE A 21 3.03 5.11 9.05
C PHE A 21 4.25 4.24 9.33
N ALA A 22 5.38 4.87 9.66
CA ALA A 22 6.50 4.19 10.25
C ALA A 22 6.09 3.64 11.64
N SER A 23 5.52 2.44 11.67
CA SER A 23 5.43 1.64 12.87
C SER A 23 6.83 1.06 13.12
N CYS A 24 7.47 1.49 14.18
CA CYS A 24 8.70 0.90 14.67
C CYS A 24 8.38 -0.54 15.10
N GLY A 25 8.67 -1.53 14.26
CA GLY A 25 8.57 -2.93 14.67
C GLY A 25 8.10 -3.98 13.68
N ALA A 26 7.29 -3.67 12.70
CA ALA A 26 6.85 -4.67 11.73
C ALA A 26 7.84 -4.74 10.54
N LYS A 27 8.59 -5.82 10.49
CA LYS A 27 9.57 -6.12 9.45
C LYS A 27 9.25 -7.50 8.90
N PRO A 28 9.08 -7.69 7.57
CA PRO A 28 8.84 -9.00 6.97
C PRO A 28 10.08 -9.88 7.04
N GLN A 29 9.93 -11.12 6.62
CA GLN A 29 11.06 -11.94 6.23
C GLN A 29 11.80 -11.26 5.07
N LEU A 30 13.11 -11.09 5.19
CA LEU A 30 13.93 -10.41 4.18
C LEU A 30 14.53 -11.35 3.14
N ASP A 31 14.46 -12.64 3.35
CA ASP A 31 14.71 -13.69 2.37
C ASP A 31 13.37 -13.89 1.65
N LEU A 32 13.28 -13.47 0.38
CA LEU A 32 12.01 -13.40 -0.32
C LEU A 32 11.46 -14.80 -0.65
N GLU A 33 12.34 -15.80 -0.85
CA GLU A 33 11.92 -17.18 -1.04
C GLU A 33 11.22 -17.73 0.23
N LYS A 34 11.79 -17.47 1.42
CA LYS A 34 11.16 -17.84 2.68
C LYS A 34 9.91 -17.03 2.99
N ALA A 35 9.87 -15.76 2.59
CA ALA A 35 8.66 -14.95 2.71
C ALA A 35 7.53 -15.52 1.84
N LYS A 36 7.86 -15.96 0.62
CA LYS A 36 6.95 -16.65 -0.29
C LYS A 36 6.36 -17.89 0.39
N ASP A 37 7.24 -18.81 0.84
CA ASP A 37 6.80 -20.07 1.46
C ASP A 37 5.88 -19.82 2.66
N ALA A 38 6.22 -18.81 3.51
CA ALA A 38 5.42 -18.47 4.68
C ALA A 38 4.05 -17.85 4.32
N LEU A 39 3.98 -17.07 3.25
CA LEU A 39 2.74 -16.47 2.76
C LEU A 39 1.84 -17.53 2.08
N GLU A 40 2.41 -18.43 1.27
CA GLU A 40 1.69 -19.58 0.70
C GLU A 40 1.13 -20.50 1.80
N ASP A 41 1.92 -20.77 2.87
CA ASP A 41 1.47 -21.53 4.04
C ASP A 41 0.35 -20.82 4.84
N ALA A 42 0.21 -19.52 4.69
CA ALA A 42 -0.83 -18.70 5.30
C ALA A 42 -2.00 -18.38 4.34
N ASP A 43 -2.16 -19.16 3.27
CA ASP A 43 -3.22 -19.07 2.27
C ASP A 43 -3.26 -17.75 1.48
N TYR A 44 -2.09 -17.05 1.31
CA TYR A 44 -1.97 -15.94 0.39
C TYR A 44 -1.74 -16.40 -1.04
N ASP A 45 -2.31 -15.68 -2.00
CA ASP A 45 -1.95 -15.82 -3.43
C ASP A 45 -0.65 -15.05 -3.67
N VAL A 46 0.42 -15.76 -4.06
CA VAL A 46 1.78 -15.21 -4.12
C VAL A 46 2.32 -15.21 -5.53
N SER A 47 2.80 -14.05 -5.98
CA SER A 47 3.61 -13.88 -7.18
C SER A 47 5.05 -13.58 -6.77
N TYR A 48 6.00 -14.41 -7.21
CA TYR A 48 7.42 -14.26 -6.90
C TYR A 48 8.29 -14.40 -8.14
N GLU A 49 9.21 -13.49 -8.32
CA GLU A 49 10.21 -13.47 -9.39
C GLU A 49 11.60 -13.30 -8.75
N ASP A 50 12.47 -14.29 -8.92
CA ASP A 50 13.82 -14.35 -8.34
C ASP A 50 14.90 -13.68 -9.20
N ASP A 51 14.58 -13.37 -10.46
CA ASP A 51 15.44 -12.63 -11.38
C ASP A 51 14.62 -11.65 -12.22
N MET A 52 14.72 -10.39 -11.89
CA MET A 52 14.07 -9.28 -12.59
C MET A 52 14.99 -8.62 -13.63
N SER A 53 16.19 -9.12 -13.86
CA SER A 53 17.22 -8.49 -14.73
C SER A 53 16.75 -8.29 -16.18
N ASP A 54 15.91 -9.18 -16.69
CA ASP A 54 15.31 -9.07 -18.03
C ASP A 54 14.28 -7.93 -18.15
N TYR A 55 13.73 -7.47 -17.02
CA TYR A 55 12.69 -6.45 -16.97
C TYR A 55 13.24 -5.09 -16.52
N THR A 56 14.16 -5.09 -15.55
CA THR A 56 14.78 -3.88 -15.02
C THR A 56 16.12 -4.19 -14.36
N PRO A 57 17.18 -3.40 -14.66
CA PRO A 57 18.50 -3.60 -14.03
C PRO A 57 18.55 -3.14 -12.57
N TYR A 58 17.46 -2.58 -12.04
CA TYR A 58 17.42 -1.98 -10.70
C TYR A 58 16.81 -2.89 -9.65
N ILE A 59 16.07 -3.94 -10.04
CA ILE A 59 15.40 -4.88 -9.14
C ILE A 59 16.02 -6.26 -9.33
N GLU A 60 16.44 -6.89 -8.23
CA GLU A 60 16.96 -8.26 -8.19
C GLU A 60 15.83 -9.26 -8.03
N GLU A 61 14.95 -9.04 -7.02
CA GLU A 61 13.84 -9.93 -6.69
C GLU A 61 12.56 -9.12 -6.41
N TYR A 62 11.43 -9.70 -6.72
CA TYR A 62 10.11 -9.11 -6.50
C TYR A 62 9.15 -10.15 -5.93
N LEU A 63 8.43 -9.80 -4.88
CA LEU A 63 7.36 -10.60 -4.30
C LEU A 63 6.14 -9.71 -4.09
N GLU A 64 4.98 -10.20 -4.49
CA GLU A 64 3.67 -9.63 -4.22
C GLU A 64 2.75 -10.74 -3.73
N ALA A 65 1.96 -10.47 -2.71
CA ALA A 65 0.99 -11.41 -2.19
C ALA A 65 -0.25 -10.71 -1.67
N GLY A 66 -1.39 -11.38 -1.78
CA GLY A 66 -2.68 -10.91 -1.27
C GLY A 66 -3.57 -12.07 -0.85
N ASP A 67 -4.54 -11.80 0.02
CA ASP A 67 -5.59 -12.73 0.44
C ASP A 67 -7.00 -12.19 0.13
N ASP A 68 -8.02 -13.00 0.43
CA ASP A 68 -9.43 -12.64 0.20
C ASP A 68 -9.96 -11.57 1.19
N ASP A 69 -9.20 -11.27 2.25
CA ASP A 69 -9.53 -10.27 3.30
C ASP A 69 -8.85 -8.91 3.05
N ASP A 70 -8.39 -8.64 1.82
CA ASP A 70 -7.70 -7.42 1.40
C ASP A 70 -6.35 -7.18 2.12
N ASN A 71 -5.76 -8.23 2.71
CA ASN A 71 -4.39 -8.14 3.19
C ASN A 71 -3.42 -8.33 2.03
N GLU A 72 -2.49 -7.41 1.90
CA GLU A 72 -1.52 -7.42 0.80
C GLU A 72 -0.12 -7.04 1.28
N ILE A 73 0.89 -7.55 0.58
CA ILE A 73 2.29 -7.19 0.78
C ILE A 73 3.06 -7.21 -0.53
N THR A 74 3.90 -6.20 -0.72
CA THR A 74 4.92 -6.18 -1.76
C THR A 74 6.29 -6.07 -1.12
N ILE A 75 7.22 -6.95 -1.49
CA ILE A 75 8.62 -6.93 -1.04
C ILE A 75 9.52 -6.88 -2.27
N ILE A 76 10.40 -5.89 -2.33
CA ILE A 76 11.28 -5.67 -3.47
C ILE A 76 12.73 -5.65 -2.99
N ARG A 77 13.58 -6.48 -3.60
CA ARG A 77 15.03 -6.40 -3.45
C ARG A 77 15.63 -5.62 -4.61
N PHE A 78 16.26 -4.52 -4.33
CA PHE A 78 16.94 -3.70 -5.31
C PHE A 78 18.40 -4.13 -5.51
N ALA A 79 18.95 -3.85 -6.70
CA ALA A 79 20.35 -4.10 -7.03
C ALA A 79 21.32 -3.32 -6.13
N ASP A 80 20.92 -2.16 -5.62
CA ASP A 80 21.73 -1.34 -4.73
C ASP A 80 20.90 -0.58 -3.66
N THR A 81 21.57 -0.24 -2.58
CA THR A 81 20.98 0.46 -1.42
C THR A 81 20.51 1.88 -1.75
N LYS A 82 21.13 2.55 -2.72
CA LYS A 82 20.77 3.93 -3.09
C LYS A 82 19.42 3.93 -3.80
N THR A 83 19.23 3.02 -4.75
CA THR A 83 17.95 2.84 -5.45
C THR A 83 16.84 2.46 -4.48
N ALA A 84 17.10 1.48 -3.59
CA ALA A 84 16.16 1.12 -2.53
C ALA A 84 15.77 2.31 -1.63
N LYS A 85 16.74 3.17 -1.29
CA LYS A 85 16.47 4.37 -0.49
C LYS A 85 15.61 5.38 -1.24
N LEU A 86 15.88 5.61 -2.52
CA LEU A 86 15.10 6.55 -3.34
C LEU A 86 13.66 6.05 -3.50
N TYR A 87 13.49 4.77 -3.79
CA TYR A 87 12.16 4.16 -3.90
C TYR A 87 11.38 4.24 -2.58
N TYR A 88 12.01 3.89 -1.45
CA TYR A 88 11.41 4.06 -0.12
C TYR A 88 10.98 5.51 0.15
N GLN A 89 11.79 6.48 -0.27
CA GLN A 89 11.45 7.90 -0.10
C GLN A 89 10.29 8.33 -0.99
N SER A 90 10.20 7.83 -2.24
CA SER A 90 9.08 8.14 -3.13
C SER A 90 7.77 7.58 -2.59
N LEU A 91 7.76 6.32 -2.13
CA LEU A 91 6.60 5.72 -1.49
C LEU A 91 6.12 6.55 -0.29
N LYS A 92 7.04 7.04 0.55
CA LYS A 92 6.67 7.90 1.68
C LYS A 92 6.06 9.23 1.27
N LEU A 93 6.63 9.88 0.26
CA LEU A 93 6.11 11.16 -0.24
C LEU A 93 4.72 11.00 -0.85
N GLU A 94 4.51 9.94 -1.60
CA GLU A 94 3.23 9.60 -2.20
C GLU A 94 2.15 9.44 -1.13
N ARG A 95 2.42 8.64 -0.13
CA ARG A 95 1.52 8.47 1.01
C ARG A 95 1.17 9.77 1.72
N ASP A 96 2.19 10.56 2.06
CA ASP A 96 1.97 11.81 2.77
C ASP A 96 1.06 12.74 1.94
N TYR A 97 1.19 12.67 0.60
CA TYR A 97 0.30 13.37 -0.33
C TYR A 97 -1.13 12.83 -0.31
N ASP A 98 -1.31 11.51 -0.32
CA ASP A 98 -2.63 10.87 -0.31
C ASP A 98 -3.36 11.14 1.00
N ILE A 99 -2.67 11.04 2.15
CA ILE A 99 -3.21 11.41 3.45
C ILE A 99 -3.66 12.88 3.48
N ASP A 100 -2.87 13.79 2.95
CA ASP A 100 -3.23 15.20 2.95
C ASP A 100 -4.39 15.49 1.98
N THR A 101 -4.48 14.74 0.88
CA THR A 101 -5.61 14.79 -0.06
C THR A 101 -6.90 14.31 0.60
N LEU A 102 -6.89 13.17 1.27
CA LEU A 102 -8.05 12.64 2.01
C LEU A 102 -8.52 13.60 3.11
N LYS A 103 -7.59 14.14 3.89
CA LYS A 103 -7.94 15.17 4.90
C LYS A 103 -8.62 16.39 4.28
N LEU A 104 -8.16 16.80 3.10
CA LEU A 104 -8.77 17.94 2.39
C LEU A 104 -10.18 17.60 1.90
N GLN A 105 -10.39 16.40 1.35
CA GLN A 105 -11.70 15.91 0.90
C GLN A 105 -12.69 15.83 2.07
N ILE A 106 -12.31 15.22 3.20
CA ILE A 106 -13.12 15.16 4.42
C ILE A 106 -13.49 16.57 4.89
N LYS A 107 -12.54 17.49 4.89
CA LYS A 107 -12.79 18.87 5.29
C LYS A 107 -13.76 19.58 4.35
N GLN A 108 -13.67 19.34 3.05
CA GLN A 108 -14.57 19.90 2.04
C GLN A 108 -15.98 19.34 2.17
N ALA A 109 -16.11 18.01 2.31
CA ALA A 109 -17.40 17.35 2.50
C ALA A 109 -18.10 17.83 3.78
N LYS A 110 -17.41 17.91 4.91
CA LYS A 110 -17.94 18.47 6.16
C LYS A 110 -18.34 19.94 6.04
N HIS A 111 -17.57 20.73 5.26
CA HIS A 111 -17.91 22.11 5.03
C HIS A 111 -19.16 22.25 4.16
N GLN A 112 -19.33 21.42 3.14
CA GLN A 112 -20.53 21.39 2.29
C GLN A 112 -21.76 21.00 3.10
N LEU A 113 -21.68 19.93 3.86
CA LEU A 113 -22.78 19.50 4.74
C LEU A 113 -23.22 20.65 5.65
N LYS A 114 -22.30 21.24 6.41
CA LYS A 114 -22.61 22.35 7.33
C LYS A 114 -23.16 23.59 6.64
N LYS A 115 -22.72 23.88 5.40
CA LYS A 115 -23.12 25.09 4.66
C LYS A 115 -24.51 24.98 4.06
N TYR A 116 -24.91 23.78 3.64
CA TYR A 116 -26.13 23.52 2.90
C TYR A 116 -27.14 22.67 3.67
N GLU A 117 -26.91 22.38 4.96
CA GLU A 117 -27.75 21.52 5.80
C GLU A 117 -29.24 21.92 5.76
N ASP A 118 -29.52 23.25 5.75
CA ASP A 118 -30.90 23.78 5.70
C ASP A 118 -31.54 23.66 4.29
N ASP A 119 -30.75 23.47 3.24
CA ASP A 119 -31.18 23.43 1.84
C ASP A 119 -31.26 22.00 1.29
N LEU A 120 -30.67 21.01 1.99
CA LEU A 120 -30.61 19.62 1.58
C LEU A 120 -31.80 18.81 2.11
N SER A 121 -32.22 17.82 1.35
CA SER A 121 -33.15 16.81 1.83
C SER A 121 -32.47 15.83 2.83
N SER A 122 -33.25 15.13 3.63
CA SER A 122 -32.75 14.12 4.57
C SER A 122 -31.88 13.06 3.87
N ASP A 123 -32.31 12.59 2.70
CA ASP A 123 -31.57 11.58 1.94
C ASP A 123 -30.21 12.08 1.41
N GLU A 124 -30.11 13.37 1.08
CA GLU A 124 -28.86 14.00 0.66
C GLU A 124 -27.91 14.23 1.84
N ILE A 125 -28.44 14.56 3.02
CA ILE A 125 -27.67 14.68 4.26
C ILE A 125 -27.10 13.31 4.63
N ASP A 126 -27.92 12.26 4.67
CA ASP A 126 -27.51 10.90 5.00
C ASP A 126 -26.42 10.41 4.03
N ALA A 127 -26.56 10.67 2.72
CA ALA A 127 -25.56 10.30 1.72
C ALA A 127 -24.20 11.01 1.94
N LEU A 128 -24.21 12.31 2.27
CA LEU A 128 -22.99 13.07 2.57
C LEU A 128 -22.33 12.61 3.90
N GLU A 129 -23.13 12.28 4.90
CA GLU A 129 -22.61 11.72 6.15
C GLU A 129 -21.96 10.35 5.94
N ASP A 130 -22.55 9.50 5.10
CA ASP A 130 -21.97 8.20 4.78
C ASP A 130 -20.67 8.34 3.95
N GLU A 131 -20.64 9.25 2.97
CA GLU A 131 -19.40 9.59 2.25
C GLU A 131 -18.28 10.07 3.20
N ILE A 132 -18.60 10.93 4.16
CA ILE A 132 -17.64 11.41 5.16
C ILE A 132 -17.12 10.25 6.01
N LYS A 133 -17.98 9.32 6.44
CA LYS A 133 -17.59 8.14 7.22
C LYS A 133 -16.67 7.21 6.43
N GLU A 134 -16.96 7.00 5.15
CA GLU A 134 -16.11 6.18 4.26
C GLU A 134 -14.72 6.81 4.11
N LEU A 135 -14.64 8.11 3.82
CA LEU A 135 -13.37 8.84 3.72
C LEU A 135 -12.59 8.84 5.05
N GLU A 136 -13.27 8.97 6.20
CA GLU A 136 -12.63 8.90 7.51
C GLU A 136 -12.08 7.51 7.80
N LYS A 137 -12.82 6.46 7.43
CA LYS A 137 -12.38 5.08 7.54
C LYS A 137 -11.16 4.83 6.65
N GLU A 138 -11.24 5.21 5.37
CA GLU A 138 -10.11 5.10 4.45
C GLU A 138 -8.86 5.81 4.99
N LEU A 139 -9.01 7.00 5.58
CA LEU A 139 -7.92 7.73 6.21
C LEU A 139 -7.34 6.99 7.42
N GLU A 140 -8.16 6.28 8.19
CA GLU A 140 -7.73 5.49 9.36
C GLU A 140 -7.01 4.21 8.91
N ASP A 141 -7.61 3.44 8.00
CA ASP A 141 -7.03 2.24 7.41
C ASP A 141 -5.69 2.57 6.77
N MET A 142 -5.67 3.65 6.00
CA MET A 142 -4.49 4.23 5.41
C MET A 142 -3.42 4.56 6.45
N LYS A 143 -3.72 4.98 7.64
CA LYS A 143 -2.78 5.34 8.70
C LYS A 143 -2.30 4.15 9.52
N ASP A 144 -3.15 3.20 9.77
CA ASP A 144 -2.90 2.21 10.80
C ASP A 144 -2.54 0.84 10.27
N ASP A 145 -2.99 0.48 9.07
CA ASP A 145 -2.86 -0.87 8.55
C ASP A 145 -1.72 -1.07 7.56
N TYR A 146 -1.37 -0.04 6.79
CA TYR A 146 -0.25 -0.13 5.85
C TYR A 146 1.08 0.30 6.45
N ILE A 147 2.10 -0.51 6.23
CA ILE A 147 3.46 -0.27 6.67
C ILE A 147 4.39 -0.23 5.48
N ILE A 148 5.19 0.85 5.35
CA ILE A 148 6.35 0.82 4.47
C ILE A 148 7.61 0.73 5.31
N GLY A 149 8.52 -0.10 4.88
CA GLY A 149 9.80 -0.22 5.53
C GLY A 149 10.94 -0.46 4.55
N ARG A 150 12.16 -0.32 5.07
CA ARG A 150 13.38 -0.59 4.32
C ARG A 150 14.46 -1.19 5.21
N SER A 151 15.15 -2.19 4.70
CA SER A 151 16.36 -2.74 5.33
C SER A 151 17.41 -3.04 4.26
N GLY A 152 18.49 -2.26 4.25
CA GLY A 152 19.52 -2.39 3.22
C GLY A 152 18.94 -2.16 1.81
N LYS A 153 19.01 -3.18 0.98
CA LYS A 153 18.51 -3.23 -0.39
C LYS A 153 17.02 -3.58 -0.49
N VAL A 154 16.37 -4.04 0.59
CA VAL A 154 14.99 -4.52 0.59
C VAL A 154 14.06 -3.42 1.04
N VAL A 155 13.01 -3.17 0.26
CA VAL A 155 11.88 -2.29 0.59
C VAL A 155 10.62 -3.14 0.61
N TRP A 156 9.73 -2.87 1.53
CA TRP A 156 8.42 -3.51 1.61
C TRP A 156 7.32 -2.49 1.88
N VAL A 157 6.15 -2.84 1.42
CA VAL A 157 4.90 -2.17 1.71
C VAL A 157 3.81 -3.22 1.86
N GLY A 158 2.92 -3.06 2.82
CA GLY A 158 1.79 -3.98 3.00
C GLY A 158 1.08 -3.80 4.32
N THR A 159 0.03 -4.58 4.50
CA THR A 159 -0.75 -4.62 5.75
C THR A 159 0.06 -5.25 6.88
N LYS A 160 -0.32 -4.94 8.12
CA LYS A 160 0.31 -5.51 9.32
C LYS A 160 0.23 -7.03 9.33
N ASP A 161 -0.92 -7.57 8.93
CA ASP A 161 -1.17 -9.00 8.97
C ASP A 161 -0.39 -9.74 7.87
N ALA A 162 -0.34 -9.22 6.65
CA ALA A 162 0.50 -9.78 5.59
C ALA A 162 2.01 -9.73 5.95
N ILE A 163 2.49 -8.63 6.55
CA ILE A 163 3.87 -8.54 7.05
C ILE A 163 4.14 -9.56 8.16
N LYS A 164 3.17 -9.86 9.00
CA LYS A 164 3.29 -10.89 10.04
C LYS A 164 3.27 -12.29 9.43
N ALA A 165 2.36 -12.57 8.51
CA ALA A 165 2.26 -13.84 7.78
C ALA A 165 3.57 -14.18 7.05
N SER A 166 4.23 -13.20 6.44
CA SER A 166 5.51 -13.39 5.73
C SER A 166 6.67 -13.90 6.59
N LYS A 167 6.50 -14.04 7.91
CA LYS A 167 7.55 -14.52 8.83
C LYS A 167 7.44 -16.00 9.17
N GLY A 168 6.27 -16.61 8.91
CA GLY A 168 5.94 -17.96 9.35
C GLY A 168 5.56 -18.01 10.82
#